data_d925e3c9d9768607f7d1491df1971e28
#
_entry.id   d925e3c9d9768607f7d1491df1971e28
#
_cell.length_a   1.000
_cell.length_b   1.000
_cell.length_c   1.000
_cell.angle_alpha   90.00
_cell.angle_beta   90.00
_cell.angle_gamma   90.00
#
_symmetry.space_group_name_H-M   'P 1'
#
loop_
_entity.id
_entity.type
_entity.pdbx_description
1 polymer ?
#
loop_
_entity_poly.entity_id
_entity_poly.type
_entity_poly.pdbx_seq_one_letter_code
_entity_poly.pdbx_strand_id
1 'polypeptide(L)'
;MITIALSKGRIFTETMPILKSAGIICTENPESSRKLVFKTNNKNIQLIIVRASDVPTYVECGGADLGIAGKDVLDEYQGVGIYHPLDLNIGRCKMMVACKKDFNYQNAIEGKNRLKVATKYTNAAGEFFAKKGIHIDLILSLIHI
;
A
#
# COMPACT_ATOMS: atom_id res chain seq x y z
N MET A 1 7.92 19.98 -13.75
CA MET A 1 7.50 20.01 -12.31
C MET A 1 7.31 18.56 -11.91
N ILE A 2 7.95 18.11 -10.84
CA ILE A 2 7.86 16.74 -10.34
C ILE A 2 6.74 16.65 -9.32
N THR A 3 5.83 15.72 -9.50
CA THR A 3 4.72 15.42 -8.59
C THR A 3 4.99 14.11 -7.88
N ILE A 4 5.00 14.12 -6.54
CA ILE A 4 5.19 12.92 -5.72
C ILE A 4 3.87 12.57 -5.04
N ALA A 5 3.32 11.39 -5.35
CA ALA A 5 2.10 10.86 -4.74
C ALA A 5 2.43 10.09 -3.46
N LEU A 6 1.70 10.36 -2.38
CA LEU A 6 1.78 9.63 -1.12
C LEU A 6 0.43 9.64 -0.38
N SER A 7 0.25 8.70 0.55
CA SER A 7 -0.96 8.61 1.37
C SER A 7 -0.73 9.17 2.76
N LYS A 8 -1.81 9.65 3.40
CA LYS A 8 -1.78 10.00 4.84
C LYS A 8 -1.51 8.77 5.71
N GLY A 9 -1.16 9.00 6.96
CA GLY A 9 -0.92 7.98 7.96
C GLY A 9 0.56 7.64 8.13
N ARG A 10 0.85 6.42 8.55
CA ARG A 10 2.20 6.00 8.96
C ARG A 10 3.26 6.19 7.87
N ILE A 11 2.95 5.83 6.62
CA ILE A 11 3.88 6.03 5.48
C ILE A 11 4.20 7.52 5.33
N PHE A 12 3.20 8.40 5.43
CA PHE A 12 3.42 9.84 5.38
C PHE A 12 4.37 10.32 6.49
N THR A 13 4.06 9.96 7.74
CA THR A 13 4.85 10.38 8.92
C THR A 13 6.31 9.94 8.81
N GLU A 14 6.56 8.72 8.35
CA GLU A 14 7.91 8.18 8.21
C GLU A 14 8.63 8.71 6.93
N THR A 15 7.89 9.13 5.90
CA THR A 15 8.45 9.70 4.67
C THR A 15 8.90 11.14 4.84
N MET A 16 8.18 11.94 5.63
CA MET A 16 8.48 13.38 5.74
C MET A 16 9.90 13.69 6.22
N PRO A 17 10.50 12.97 7.20
CA PRO A 17 11.90 13.16 7.56
C PRO A 17 12.87 12.87 6.40
N ILE A 18 12.57 11.86 5.57
CA ILE A 18 13.39 11.48 4.42
C ILE A 18 13.36 12.59 3.36
N LEU A 19 12.16 13.08 3.02
CA LEU A 19 12.02 14.22 2.10
C LEU A 19 12.75 15.47 2.62
N LYS A 20 12.63 15.74 3.93
CA LYS A 20 13.33 16.85 4.56
C LYS A 20 14.86 16.68 4.47
N SER A 21 15.40 15.50 4.67
CA SER A 21 16.85 15.26 4.52
C SER A 21 17.31 15.40 3.06
N ALA A 22 16.42 15.17 2.10
CA ALA A 22 16.65 15.44 0.69
C ALA A 22 16.39 16.93 0.30
N GLY A 23 16.14 17.79 1.27
CA GLY A 23 15.90 19.21 1.04
C GLY A 23 14.49 19.56 0.54
N ILE A 24 13.54 18.60 0.61
CA ILE A 24 12.14 18.80 0.18
C ILE A 24 11.27 19.03 1.42
N ILE A 25 10.74 20.23 1.56
CA ILE A 25 9.97 20.65 2.74
C ILE A 25 8.61 21.19 2.27
N CYS A 26 7.52 20.64 2.78
CA CYS A 26 6.18 21.19 2.55
C CYS A 26 6.04 22.59 3.14
N THR A 27 5.40 23.47 2.40
CA THR A 27 5.11 24.85 2.87
C THR A 27 3.92 24.90 3.82
N GLU A 28 3.05 23.90 3.78
CA GLU A 28 1.88 23.75 4.64
C GLU A 28 1.89 22.34 5.26
N ASN A 29 1.22 22.18 6.40
CA ASN A 29 1.07 20.84 7.01
C ASN A 29 -0.06 20.05 6.32
N PRO A 30 0.24 18.95 5.59
CA PRO A 30 -0.77 18.15 4.91
C PRO A 30 -1.72 17.41 5.87
N GLU A 31 -1.31 17.12 7.11
CA GLU A 31 -2.15 16.41 8.06
C GLU A 31 -3.35 17.24 8.53
N SER A 32 -3.17 18.55 8.69
CA SER A 32 -4.21 19.48 9.14
C SER A 32 -5.06 20.05 8.00
N SER A 33 -4.76 19.71 6.75
CA SER A 33 -5.41 20.27 5.57
C SER A 33 -6.26 19.25 4.82
N ARG A 34 -7.33 19.74 4.16
CA ARG A 34 -8.16 18.96 3.22
C ARG A 34 -7.70 19.08 1.77
N LYS A 35 -6.69 19.89 1.50
CA LYS A 35 -6.10 20.01 0.17
C LYS A 35 -5.53 18.66 -0.26
N LEU A 36 -5.50 18.42 -1.57
CA LEU A 36 -4.86 17.25 -2.15
C LEU A 36 -3.45 17.55 -2.62
N VAL A 37 -3.18 18.77 -3.08
CA VAL A 37 -1.90 19.20 -3.64
C VAL A 37 -1.21 20.16 -2.66
N PHE A 38 0.05 19.89 -2.37
CA PHE A 38 0.89 20.69 -1.47
C PHE A 38 2.16 21.13 -2.17
N LYS A 39 2.43 22.44 -2.10
CA LYS A 39 3.68 23.02 -2.58
C LYS A 39 4.81 22.70 -1.61
N THR A 40 6.02 22.66 -2.15
CA THR A 40 7.24 22.53 -1.34
C THR A 40 8.07 23.83 -1.45
N ASN A 41 9.15 23.89 -0.68
CA ASN A 41 10.17 24.95 -0.80
C ASN A 41 10.84 24.97 -2.19
N ASN A 42 10.78 23.87 -2.94
CA ASN A 42 11.23 23.80 -4.33
C ASN A 42 10.04 23.96 -5.28
N LYS A 43 10.02 25.05 -6.08
CA LYS A 43 8.95 25.36 -7.04
C LYS A 43 8.72 24.28 -8.11
N ASN A 44 9.71 23.42 -8.32
CA ASN A 44 9.65 22.33 -9.29
C ASN A 44 9.16 21.01 -8.68
N ILE A 45 8.85 20.96 -7.38
CA ILE A 45 8.39 19.76 -6.68
C ILE A 45 7.11 20.05 -5.94
N GLN A 46 6.11 19.22 -6.12
CA GLN A 46 4.87 19.24 -5.33
C GLN A 46 4.52 17.84 -4.82
N LEU A 47 3.77 17.79 -3.75
CA LEU A 47 3.20 16.54 -3.22
C LEU A 47 1.73 16.47 -3.53
N ILE A 48 1.24 15.27 -3.85
CA ILE A 48 -0.19 14.98 -3.95
C ILE A 48 -0.54 13.90 -2.93
N ILE A 49 -1.58 14.16 -2.12
CA ILE A 49 -2.04 13.23 -1.10
C ILE A 49 -3.27 12.49 -1.61
N VAL A 50 -3.13 11.19 -1.77
CA VAL A 50 -4.17 10.29 -2.27
C VAL A 50 -4.33 9.08 -1.35
N ARG A 51 -5.29 8.19 -1.61
CA ARG A 51 -5.40 6.92 -0.87
C ARG A 51 -4.20 6.04 -1.19
N ALA A 52 -3.78 5.21 -0.22
CA ALA A 52 -2.63 4.33 -0.42
C ALA A 52 -2.79 3.41 -1.64
N SER A 53 -3.99 2.84 -1.84
CA SER A 53 -4.33 2.01 -3.00
C SER A 53 -4.23 2.72 -4.34
N ASP A 54 -4.37 4.05 -4.35
CA ASP A 54 -4.45 4.83 -5.57
C ASP A 54 -3.07 5.35 -6.01
N VAL A 55 -2.08 5.35 -5.10
CA VAL A 55 -0.73 5.83 -5.40
C VAL A 55 -0.12 5.18 -6.65
N PRO A 56 -0.13 3.83 -6.79
CA PRO A 56 0.41 3.19 -8.00
C PRO A 56 -0.32 3.62 -9.26
N THR A 57 -1.65 3.71 -9.22
CA THR A 57 -2.47 4.14 -10.36
C THR A 57 -2.13 5.57 -10.80
N TYR A 58 -1.93 6.49 -9.84
CA TYR A 58 -1.56 7.87 -10.16
C TYR A 58 -0.21 7.94 -10.87
N VAL A 59 0.74 7.08 -10.50
CA VAL A 59 2.04 7.03 -11.17
C VAL A 59 1.90 6.40 -12.57
N GLU A 60 1.23 5.28 -12.69
CA GLU A 60 1.06 4.59 -13.98
C GLU A 60 0.32 5.44 -15.01
N CYS A 61 -0.71 6.18 -14.58
CA CYS A 61 -1.49 7.07 -15.46
C CYS A 61 -0.86 8.45 -15.69
N GLY A 62 0.34 8.71 -15.13
CA GLY A 62 1.03 10.01 -15.28
C GLY A 62 0.42 11.15 -14.46
N GLY A 63 -0.47 10.86 -13.50
CA GLY A 63 -0.98 11.83 -12.54
C GLY A 63 0.05 12.22 -11.48
N ALA A 64 1.09 11.40 -11.30
CA ALA A 64 2.28 11.68 -10.52
C ALA A 64 3.51 11.07 -11.22
N ASP A 65 4.67 11.71 -11.04
CA ASP A 65 5.94 11.21 -11.59
C ASP A 65 6.56 10.13 -10.68
N LEU A 66 6.33 10.25 -9.38
CA LEU A 66 6.82 9.33 -8.34
C LEU A 66 5.69 9.02 -7.36
N GLY A 67 5.76 7.83 -6.76
CA GLY A 67 4.84 7.41 -5.71
C GLY A 67 5.58 6.77 -4.54
N ILE A 68 5.09 7.03 -3.31
CA ILE A 68 5.57 6.38 -2.10
C ILE A 68 4.41 5.60 -1.49
N ALA A 69 4.53 4.29 -1.53
CA ALA A 69 3.49 3.36 -1.07
C ALA A 69 4.10 2.20 -0.28
N GLY A 70 3.28 1.53 0.52
CA GLY A 70 3.69 0.30 1.16
C GLY A 70 3.89 -0.82 0.15
N LYS A 71 4.85 -1.71 0.41
CA LYS A 71 5.10 -2.87 -0.45
C LYS A 71 3.86 -3.75 -0.61
N ASP A 72 3.04 -3.87 0.43
CA ASP A 72 1.77 -4.59 0.40
C ASP A 72 0.79 -4.04 -0.67
N VAL A 73 0.77 -2.72 -0.83
CA VAL A 73 -0.03 -2.06 -1.87
C VAL A 73 0.56 -2.31 -3.26
N LEU A 74 1.89 -2.25 -3.39
CA LEU A 74 2.59 -2.51 -4.65
C LEU A 74 2.44 -3.96 -5.10
N ASP A 75 2.55 -4.91 -4.16
CA ASP A 75 2.39 -6.34 -4.44
C ASP A 75 0.93 -6.71 -4.82
N GLU A 76 -0.06 -5.98 -4.30
CA GLU A 76 -1.47 -6.15 -4.67
C GLU A 76 -1.79 -5.52 -6.03
N TYR A 77 -1.05 -4.47 -6.43
CA TYR A 77 -1.28 -3.75 -7.67
C TYR A 77 -0.82 -4.58 -8.87
N GLN A 78 -1.70 -4.79 -9.84
CA GLN A 78 -1.43 -5.62 -11.02
C GLN A 78 -1.03 -4.81 -12.27
N GLY A 79 -0.80 -3.51 -12.13
CA GLY A 79 -0.31 -2.68 -13.23
C GLY A 79 1.11 -3.05 -13.63
N VAL A 80 1.44 -2.90 -14.90
CA VAL A 80 2.74 -3.25 -15.46
C VAL A 80 3.62 -2.04 -15.77
N GLY A 81 3.07 -0.84 -15.63
CA GLY A 81 3.71 0.42 -16.04
C GLY A 81 4.54 1.11 -14.95
N ILE A 82 4.74 0.50 -13.78
CA ILE A 82 5.51 1.11 -12.69
C ILE A 82 6.82 0.39 -12.41
N TYR A 83 7.83 1.16 -12.05
CA TYR A 83 9.15 0.67 -11.67
C TYR A 83 9.44 0.99 -10.20
N HIS A 84 10.05 0.07 -9.47
CA HIS A 84 10.38 0.23 -8.04
C HIS A 84 11.87 0.49 -7.87
N PRO A 85 12.34 1.74 -7.96
CA PRO A 85 13.77 2.05 -7.97
C PRO A 85 14.42 1.98 -6.58
N LEU A 86 13.66 2.17 -5.50
CA LEU A 86 14.22 2.35 -4.16
C LEU A 86 13.29 1.80 -3.08
N ASP A 87 13.84 1.02 -2.16
CA ASP A 87 13.22 0.69 -0.89
C ASP A 87 13.64 1.72 0.17
N LEU A 88 12.67 2.45 0.71
CA LEU A 88 12.90 3.47 1.74
C LEU A 88 13.11 2.88 3.14
N ASN A 89 12.90 1.56 3.32
CA ASN A 89 13.02 0.86 4.61
C ASN A 89 12.14 1.45 5.74
N ILE A 90 10.99 2.02 5.39
CA ILE A 90 9.99 2.58 6.30
C ILE A 90 8.72 1.73 6.33
N GLY A 91 7.84 1.99 7.28
CA GLY A 91 6.53 1.35 7.37
C GLY A 91 6.59 -0.17 7.50
N ARG A 92 7.66 -0.73 8.06
CA ARG A 92 7.84 -2.19 8.15
C ARG A 92 6.63 -2.86 8.77
N CYS A 93 6.05 -3.82 8.07
CA CYS A 93 4.92 -4.62 8.49
C CYS A 93 5.06 -6.06 7.97
N LYS A 94 4.21 -6.93 8.47
CA LYS A 94 4.13 -8.32 8.03
C LYS A 94 2.67 -8.70 7.86
N MET A 95 2.31 -9.15 6.67
CA MET A 95 0.99 -9.74 6.45
C MET A 95 0.93 -11.13 7.08
N MET A 96 -0.14 -11.43 7.80
CA MET A 96 -0.31 -12.69 8.50
C MET A 96 -1.72 -13.23 8.26
N VAL A 97 -1.84 -14.55 8.20
CA VAL A 97 -3.14 -15.23 8.26
C VAL A 97 -3.59 -15.25 9.72
N ALA A 98 -4.80 -14.79 9.97
CA ALA A 98 -5.42 -14.81 11.29
C ALA A 98 -6.74 -15.59 11.25
N CYS A 99 -7.04 -16.28 12.32
CA CYS A 99 -8.31 -16.98 12.50
C CYS A 99 -8.79 -16.86 13.96
N LYS A 100 -10.03 -17.28 14.24
CA LYS A 100 -10.52 -17.36 15.60
C LYS A 100 -9.67 -18.32 16.43
N LYS A 101 -9.56 -18.07 17.74
CA LYS A 101 -8.69 -18.85 18.64
C LYS A 101 -9.07 -20.32 18.72
N ASP A 102 -10.35 -20.63 18.60
CA ASP A 102 -10.93 -21.98 18.62
C ASP A 102 -11.02 -22.62 17.24
N PHE A 103 -10.59 -21.92 16.18
CA PHE A 103 -10.60 -22.43 14.80
C PHE A 103 -9.41 -23.35 14.55
N ASN A 104 -9.66 -24.60 14.21
CA ASN A 104 -8.60 -25.54 13.84
C ASN A 104 -8.16 -25.31 12.39
N TYR A 105 -7.16 -24.45 12.23
CA TYR A 105 -6.62 -24.07 10.93
C TYR A 105 -6.05 -25.29 10.19
N GLN A 106 -5.35 -26.19 10.89
CA GLN A 106 -4.73 -27.37 10.26
C GLN A 106 -5.79 -28.28 9.64
N ASN A 107 -6.84 -28.62 10.38
CA ASN A 107 -7.93 -29.44 9.86
C ASN A 107 -8.66 -28.75 8.68
N ALA A 108 -8.74 -27.43 8.71
CA ALA A 108 -9.39 -26.66 7.66
C ALA A 108 -8.62 -26.69 6.33
N ILE A 109 -7.29 -26.66 6.37
CA ILE A 109 -6.45 -26.75 5.16
C ILE A 109 -6.30 -28.16 4.61
N GLU A 110 -6.38 -29.18 5.46
CA GLU A 110 -6.34 -30.59 5.06
C GLU A 110 -7.71 -31.13 4.61
N GLY A 111 -8.77 -30.41 4.95
CA GLY A 111 -10.14 -30.77 4.61
C GLY A 111 -10.46 -30.64 3.12
N LYS A 112 -11.54 -31.31 2.68
CA LYS A 112 -12.05 -31.23 1.30
C LYS A 112 -12.76 -29.90 0.99
N ASN A 113 -13.08 -29.10 2.01
CA ASN A 113 -13.78 -27.83 1.85
C ASN A 113 -12.80 -26.71 1.58
N ARG A 114 -13.18 -25.77 0.70
CA ARG A 114 -12.39 -24.57 0.45
C ARG A 114 -12.39 -23.68 1.68
N LEU A 115 -11.20 -23.18 2.05
CA LEU A 115 -11.05 -22.22 3.13
C LEU A 115 -11.52 -20.83 2.66
N LYS A 116 -12.45 -20.23 3.40
CA LYS A 116 -12.91 -18.84 3.12
C LYS A 116 -11.93 -17.86 3.74
N VAL A 117 -11.39 -16.98 2.91
CA VAL A 117 -10.39 -15.96 3.32
C VAL A 117 -10.91 -14.57 2.97
N ALA A 118 -11.14 -13.75 3.99
CA ALA A 118 -11.55 -12.36 3.81
C ALA A 118 -10.33 -11.45 3.87
N THR A 119 -10.12 -10.62 2.84
CA THR A 119 -8.99 -9.69 2.76
C THR A 119 -9.24 -8.61 1.71
N LYS A 120 -8.58 -7.45 1.85
CA LYS A 120 -8.49 -6.46 0.78
C LYS A 120 -7.34 -6.75 -0.21
N TYR A 121 -6.43 -7.65 0.15
CA TYR A 121 -5.26 -8.04 -0.62
C TYR A 121 -5.51 -9.41 -1.28
N THR A 122 -6.41 -9.44 -2.25
CA THR A 122 -6.89 -10.69 -2.85
C THR A 122 -5.84 -11.37 -3.71
N ASN A 123 -5.00 -10.61 -4.40
CA ASN A 123 -3.92 -11.14 -5.22
C ASN A 123 -2.81 -11.74 -4.37
N ALA A 124 -2.33 -11.00 -3.37
CA ALA A 124 -1.31 -11.47 -2.45
C ALA A 124 -1.78 -12.72 -1.66
N ALA A 125 -3.04 -12.75 -1.21
CA ALA A 125 -3.61 -13.92 -0.55
C ALA A 125 -3.74 -15.11 -1.49
N GLY A 126 -4.25 -14.90 -2.70
CA GLY A 126 -4.37 -15.95 -3.73
C GLY A 126 -3.03 -16.61 -4.03
N GLU A 127 -1.99 -15.81 -4.27
CA GLU A 127 -0.64 -16.32 -4.50
C GLU A 127 -0.07 -17.10 -3.30
N PHE A 128 -0.26 -16.54 -2.08
CA PHE A 128 0.24 -17.19 -0.85
C PHE A 128 -0.34 -18.58 -0.67
N PHE A 129 -1.66 -18.74 -0.82
CA PHE A 129 -2.32 -20.03 -0.64
C PHE A 129 -2.07 -20.97 -1.83
N ALA A 130 -2.00 -20.46 -3.05
CA ALA A 130 -1.64 -21.24 -4.23
C ALA A 130 -0.24 -21.85 -4.13
N LYS A 131 0.76 -21.09 -3.68
CA LYS A 131 2.13 -21.60 -3.42
C LYS A 131 2.16 -22.72 -2.38
N LYS A 132 1.15 -22.81 -1.51
CA LYS A 132 1.00 -23.88 -0.51
C LYS A 132 0.10 -25.05 -0.99
N GLY A 133 -0.45 -24.97 -2.20
CA GLY A 133 -1.40 -25.96 -2.71
C GLY A 133 -2.76 -25.94 -2.00
N ILE A 134 -3.12 -24.84 -1.33
CA ILE A 134 -4.36 -24.72 -0.57
C ILE A 134 -5.40 -23.99 -1.42
N HIS A 135 -6.54 -24.64 -1.64
CA HIS A 135 -7.67 -24.02 -2.35
C HIS A 135 -8.49 -23.16 -1.40
N ILE A 136 -8.69 -21.91 -1.79
CA ILE A 136 -9.44 -20.93 -1.00
C ILE A 136 -10.58 -20.29 -1.80
N ASP A 137 -11.58 -19.81 -1.09
CA ASP A 137 -12.60 -18.89 -1.60
C ASP A 137 -12.27 -17.50 -1.06
N LEU A 138 -11.87 -16.58 -1.94
CA LEU A 138 -11.52 -15.21 -1.59
C LEU A 138 -12.76 -14.34 -1.45
N ILE A 139 -12.84 -13.62 -0.34
CA ILE A 139 -13.87 -12.63 -0.07
C ILE A 139 -13.19 -11.27 0.02
N LEU A 140 -13.48 -10.37 -0.94
CA LEU A 140 -13.00 -9.00 -0.87
C LEU A 140 -13.66 -8.27 0.30
N SER A 141 -12.86 -7.89 1.28
CA SER A 141 -13.32 -7.13 2.45
C SER A 141 -12.52 -5.84 2.58
N LEU A 142 -13.23 -4.71 2.49
CA LEU A 142 -12.63 -3.37 2.56
C LEU A 142 -12.81 -2.71 3.93
N ILE A 143 -13.64 -3.26 4.82
CA ILE A 143 -14.14 -2.55 5.99
C ILE A 143 -13.58 -3.10 7.31
N HIS A 144 -13.38 -4.40 7.44
CA HIS A 144 -12.95 -5.02 8.68
C HIS A 144 -11.92 -6.11 8.42
N ILE A 145 -10.71 -5.72 8.62
CA ILE A 145 -9.61 -6.66 8.79
C ILE A 145 -8.80 -6.20 9.99
#